data_23c23adabb6546d59189ff6f184d24bb
#
_entry.id   23c23adabb6546d59189ff6f184d24bb
#
_cell.length_a   1.000
_cell.length_b   1.000
_cell.length_c   1.000
_cell.angle_alpha   90.00
_cell.angle_beta   90.00
_cell.angle_gamma   90.00
#
_symmetry.space_group_name_H-M   'P 1'
#
loop_
_entity.id
_entity.type
_entity.pdbx_description
1 polymer ?
#
loop_
_entity_poly.entity_id
_entity_poly.type
_entity_poly.pdbx_seq_one_letter_code
_entity_poly.pdbx_strand_id
1 'polypeptide(L)'
;MKQIYILLIALLMGLSANAEESGTCGPHLRWHFADNGVLTISGKGKMYDYSFYNRAPWGKYIIKRIIKRIIIGDGITTIGSRAFYTCSALISVTIPNSVTTIGEGAFEGCSALTSVTIPNSVTTIGEGAFYNCIYNHRTTKTNQKYPSVNL
;
A
#
# COMPACT_ATOMS: atom_id res chain seq x y z
N MET A 1 -1.29 3.40 39.93
CA MET A 1 -2.44 4.31 39.90
C MET A 1 -2.40 5.40 38.80
N LYS A 2 -1.23 5.79 38.27
CA LYS A 2 -1.16 6.78 37.16
C LYS A 2 -1.73 6.26 35.85
N GLN A 3 -1.72 4.97 35.55
CA GLN A 3 -2.23 4.39 34.30
C GLN A 3 -3.77 4.38 34.19
N ILE A 4 -4.48 4.31 35.32
CA ILE A 4 -5.96 4.35 35.36
C ILE A 4 -6.47 5.76 35.04
N TYR A 5 -5.78 6.81 35.44
CA TYR A 5 -6.13 8.19 35.14
C TYR A 5 -6.00 8.53 33.65
N ILE A 6 -4.98 8.00 32.97
CA ILE A 6 -4.76 8.23 31.52
C ILE A 6 -5.87 7.54 30.71
N LEU A 7 -6.32 6.33 31.11
CA LEU A 7 -7.44 5.63 30.48
C LEU A 7 -8.77 6.36 30.72
N LEU A 8 -8.99 6.93 31.92
CA LEU A 8 -10.22 7.64 32.26
C LEU A 8 -10.33 8.99 31.54
N ILE A 9 -9.21 9.71 31.37
CA ILE A 9 -9.17 10.98 30.64
C ILE A 9 -9.39 10.75 29.15
N ALA A 10 -8.85 9.69 28.57
CA ALA A 10 -9.12 9.29 27.18
C ALA A 10 -10.61 8.96 26.95
N LEU A 11 -11.28 8.36 27.94
CA LEU A 11 -12.72 8.04 27.88
C LEU A 11 -13.59 9.31 28.00
N LEU A 12 -13.16 10.30 28.80
CA LEU A 12 -13.90 11.54 29.06
C LEU A 12 -13.76 12.59 27.95
N MET A 13 -12.67 12.54 27.15
CA MET A 13 -12.43 13.52 26.09
C MET A 13 -13.08 13.13 24.77
N GLY A 14 -13.87 12.03 24.70
CA GLY A 14 -14.48 11.59 23.47
C GLY A 14 -13.44 11.37 22.37
N LEU A 15 -12.21 11.03 22.75
CA LEU A 15 -11.21 10.54 21.81
C LEU A 15 -11.80 9.29 21.20
N SER A 16 -12.38 9.48 20.03
CA SER A 16 -12.84 8.41 19.17
C SER A 16 -11.76 7.34 19.17
N ALA A 17 -12.12 6.12 19.57
CA ALA A 17 -11.23 4.96 19.50
C ALA A 17 -11.00 4.51 18.04
N ASN A 18 -10.85 5.45 17.13
CA ASN A 18 -10.21 5.25 15.84
C ASN A 18 -8.70 5.25 16.11
N ALA A 19 -8.28 4.23 16.86
CA ALA A 19 -6.88 3.99 17.10
C ALA A 19 -6.22 3.84 15.73
N GLU A 20 -5.30 4.73 15.44
CA GLU A 20 -4.33 4.55 14.37
C GLU A 20 -3.81 3.12 14.46
N GLU A 21 -4.11 2.31 13.47
CA GLU A 21 -3.68 0.92 13.51
C GLU A 21 -2.35 0.77 12.80
N SER A 22 -1.48 -0.03 13.39
CA SER A 22 -0.15 -0.30 12.87
C SER A 22 0.26 -1.74 13.11
N GLY A 23 1.29 -2.20 12.42
CA GLY A 23 1.85 -3.52 12.58
C GLY A 23 3.05 -3.75 11.68
N THR A 24 3.44 -5.02 11.50
CA THR A 24 4.54 -5.41 10.64
C THR A 24 4.06 -5.92 9.30
N CYS A 25 4.85 -5.70 8.24
CA CYS A 25 4.56 -6.15 6.88
C CYS A 25 5.81 -6.60 6.10
N GLY A 26 6.87 -6.87 6.82
CA GLY A 26 8.16 -7.35 6.37
C GLY A 26 9.08 -7.55 7.58
N PRO A 27 10.29 -8.16 7.42
CA PRO A 27 11.20 -8.38 8.55
C PRO A 27 11.57 -7.09 9.28
N HIS A 28 11.68 -5.98 8.53
CA HIS A 28 12.03 -4.66 9.05
C HIS A 28 11.09 -3.58 8.54
N LEU A 29 9.85 -3.95 8.13
CA LEU A 29 8.83 -3.02 7.68
C LEU A 29 7.66 -2.95 8.64
N ARG A 30 7.14 -1.74 8.76
CA ARG A 30 5.93 -1.45 9.52
C ARG A 30 4.92 -0.74 8.63
N TRP A 31 3.65 -0.99 8.91
CA TRP A 31 2.56 -0.23 8.32
C TRP A 31 1.83 0.58 9.39
N HIS A 32 1.25 1.66 8.97
CA HIS A 32 0.42 2.54 9.78
C HIS A 32 -0.75 3.06 8.94
N PHE A 33 -1.95 2.94 9.45
CA PHE A 33 -3.15 3.44 8.81
C PHE A 33 -3.74 4.59 9.63
N ALA A 34 -3.88 5.76 9.00
CA ALA A 34 -4.47 6.96 9.59
C ALA A 34 -5.93 7.14 9.19
N ASP A 35 -6.74 7.75 10.04
CA ASP A 35 -8.17 7.97 9.86
C ASP A 35 -8.54 8.74 8.59
N ASN A 36 -7.60 9.51 8.03
CA ASN A 36 -7.79 10.23 6.76
C ASN A 36 -7.67 9.35 5.51
N GLY A 37 -7.57 8.04 5.68
CA GLY A 37 -7.48 7.08 4.58
C GLY A 37 -6.09 6.90 3.99
N VAL A 38 -5.05 7.32 4.70
CA VAL A 38 -3.65 7.16 4.29
C VAL A 38 -3.04 5.93 4.95
N LEU A 39 -2.55 5.00 4.13
CA LEU A 39 -1.74 3.87 4.54
C LEU A 39 -0.28 4.17 4.25
N THR A 40 0.55 4.19 5.28
CA THR A 40 2.00 4.42 5.18
C THR A 40 2.75 3.13 5.48
N ILE A 41 3.71 2.78 4.63
CA ILE A 41 4.65 1.69 4.83
C ILE A 41 6.03 2.29 5.05
N SER A 42 6.70 1.91 6.13
CA SER A 42 8.00 2.44 6.54
C SER A 42 8.99 1.34 6.90
N GLY A 43 10.27 1.68 6.94
CA GLY A 43 11.36 0.76 7.27
C GLY A 43 12.28 0.49 6.08
N LYS A 44 13.00 -0.63 6.12
CA LYS A 44 14.01 -0.99 5.10
C LYS A 44 13.84 -2.45 4.66
N GLY A 45 14.00 -2.69 3.34
CA GLY A 45 14.02 -4.02 2.76
C GLY A 45 12.71 -4.44 2.11
N LYS A 46 12.42 -5.73 2.17
CA LYS A 46 11.33 -6.35 1.41
C LYS A 46 10.03 -6.41 2.21
N MET A 47 8.93 -6.11 1.55
CA MET A 47 7.59 -6.42 2.05
C MET A 47 7.31 -7.91 1.91
N TYR A 48 6.48 -8.47 2.80
CA TYR A 48 5.98 -9.84 2.65
C TYR A 48 5.09 -9.95 1.41
N ASP A 49 5.09 -11.15 0.82
CA ASP A 49 4.11 -11.53 -0.19
C ASP A 49 2.81 -11.97 0.49
N TYR A 50 1.69 -11.66 -0.16
CA TYR A 50 0.37 -12.02 0.31
C TYR A 50 -0.36 -12.88 -0.73
N SER A 51 -1.45 -13.48 -0.31
CA SER A 51 -2.27 -14.35 -1.15
C SER A 51 -3.75 -14.18 -0.82
N PHE A 52 -4.63 -14.87 -1.55
CA PHE A 52 -6.07 -14.89 -1.25
C PHE A 52 -6.39 -15.46 0.14
N TYR A 53 -5.54 -16.37 0.63
CA TYR A 53 -5.70 -17.04 1.93
C TYR A 53 -4.93 -16.35 3.06
N ASN A 54 -3.85 -15.66 2.72
CA ASN A 54 -3.03 -14.89 3.67
C ASN A 54 -2.99 -13.43 3.22
N ARG A 55 -4.02 -12.69 3.56
CA ARG A 55 -4.17 -11.29 3.15
C ARG A 55 -3.24 -10.36 3.92
N ALA A 56 -2.92 -9.24 3.30
CA ALA A 56 -2.19 -8.17 3.97
C ALA A 56 -2.94 -7.70 5.25
N PRO A 57 -2.21 -7.26 6.28
CA PRO A 57 -2.80 -6.90 7.58
C PRO A 57 -3.79 -5.72 7.49
N TRP A 58 -3.70 -4.90 6.45
CA TRP A 58 -4.67 -3.83 6.16
C TRP A 58 -5.87 -4.29 5.32
N GLY A 59 -6.03 -5.59 5.06
CA GLY A 59 -7.10 -6.12 4.22
C GLY A 59 -8.51 -5.70 4.65
N LYS A 60 -8.76 -5.53 5.95
CA LYS A 60 -10.05 -5.05 6.47
C LYS A 60 -10.39 -3.62 6.01
N TYR A 61 -9.39 -2.75 5.81
CA TYR A 61 -9.58 -1.39 5.31
C TYR A 61 -9.81 -1.36 3.80
N ILE A 62 -9.21 -2.32 3.08
CA ILE A 62 -9.51 -2.53 1.65
C ILE A 62 -10.99 -2.89 1.48
N ILE A 63 -11.48 -3.86 2.25
CA ILE A 63 -12.89 -4.30 2.21
C ILE A 63 -13.84 -3.14 2.52
N LYS A 64 -13.50 -2.29 3.48
CA LYS A 64 -14.28 -1.11 3.84
C LYS A 64 -14.14 0.05 2.83
N ARG A 65 -13.27 -0.08 1.82
CA ARG A 65 -12.99 0.95 0.80
C ARG A 65 -12.55 2.31 1.39
N ILE A 66 -11.74 2.29 2.42
CA ILE A 66 -11.30 3.50 3.11
C ILE A 66 -9.85 3.88 2.84
N ILE A 67 -9.03 2.99 2.26
CA ILE A 67 -7.68 3.33 1.83
C ILE A 67 -7.77 4.17 0.55
N LYS A 68 -7.42 5.44 0.65
CA LYS A 68 -7.44 6.41 -0.45
C LYS A 68 -6.05 6.69 -1.01
N ARG A 69 -5.03 6.60 -0.17
CA ARG A 69 -3.64 6.90 -0.52
C ARG A 69 -2.70 5.91 0.14
N ILE A 70 -1.68 5.51 -0.60
CA ILE A 70 -0.59 4.67 -0.10
C ILE A 70 0.72 5.44 -0.26
N ILE A 71 1.51 5.48 0.81
CA ILE A 71 2.86 6.04 0.82
C ILE A 71 3.84 4.91 1.13
N ILE A 72 4.66 4.55 0.16
CA ILE A 72 5.77 3.61 0.33
C ILE A 72 7.00 4.44 0.70
N GLY A 73 7.59 4.18 1.86
CA GLY A 73 8.71 4.94 2.39
C GLY A 73 10.04 4.60 1.73
N ASP A 74 10.99 5.54 1.81
CA ASP A 74 12.36 5.32 1.36
C ASP A 74 13.02 4.17 2.11
N GLY A 75 13.81 3.35 1.39
CA GLY A 75 14.46 2.16 1.92
C GLY A 75 13.68 0.86 1.67
N ILE A 76 12.43 0.92 1.27
CA ILE A 76 11.66 -0.25 0.84
C ILE A 76 12.10 -0.65 -0.55
N THR A 77 12.49 -1.91 -0.73
CA THR A 77 13.04 -2.43 -1.97
C THR A 77 12.06 -3.24 -2.80
N THR A 78 11.08 -3.85 -2.15
CA THR A 78 10.08 -4.71 -2.80
C THR A 78 8.69 -4.44 -2.28
N ILE A 79 7.75 -4.21 -3.19
CA ILE A 79 6.32 -4.25 -2.90
C ILE A 79 5.87 -5.69 -3.10
N GLY A 80 5.33 -6.31 -2.06
CA GLY A 80 4.96 -7.72 -2.05
C GLY A 80 3.84 -8.07 -3.02
N SER A 81 3.79 -9.33 -3.43
CA SER A 81 2.70 -9.88 -4.25
C SER A 81 1.36 -9.66 -3.55
N ARG A 82 0.35 -9.24 -4.29
CA ARG A 82 -1.03 -8.98 -3.81
C ARG A 82 -1.14 -8.08 -2.59
N ALA A 83 -0.11 -7.27 -2.30
CA ALA A 83 -0.10 -6.40 -1.12
C ALA A 83 -1.31 -5.45 -1.07
N PHE A 84 -1.71 -4.91 -2.21
CA PHE A 84 -2.82 -3.95 -2.34
C PHE A 84 -3.92 -4.46 -3.29
N TYR A 85 -4.03 -5.77 -3.39
CA TYR A 85 -5.03 -6.44 -4.23
C TYR A 85 -6.44 -5.95 -3.91
N THR A 86 -7.20 -5.56 -4.95
CA THR A 86 -8.58 -5.03 -4.88
C THR A 86 -8.75 -3.77 -4.01
N CYS A 87 -7.69 -2.97 -3.86
CA CYS A 87 -7.78 -1.68 -3.18
C CYS A 87 -8.56 -0.66 -4.05
N SER A 88 -9.86 -0.93 -4.26
CA SER A 88 -10.72 -0.27 -5.25
C SER A 88 -11.00 1.20 -4.97
N ALA A 89 -10.70 1.69 -3.76
CA ALA A 89 -10.84 3.11 -3.39
C ALA A 89 -9.52 3.89 -3.46
N LEU A 90 -8.41 3.22 -3.81
CA LEU A 90 -7.09 3.82 -3.89
C LEU A 90 -7.02 4.81 -5.07
N ILE A 91 -6.74 6.07 -4.76
CA ILE A 91 -6.64 7.16 -5.74
C ILE A 91 -5.19 7.39 -6.16
N SER A 92 -4.26 7.26 -5.20
CA SER A 92 -2.85 7.53 -5.46
C SER A 92 -1.92 6.65 -4.64
N VAL A 93 -0.77 6.34 -5.22
CA VAL A 93 0.34 5.67 -4.55
C VAL A 93 1.65 6.40 -4.86
N THR A 94 2.47 6.59 -3.82
CA THR A 94 3.83 7.11 -3.95
C THR A 94 4.81 5.95 -3.82
N ILE A 95 5.61 5.72 -4.87
CA ILE A 95 6.64 4.67 -4.94
C ILE A 95 8.01 5.34 -4.99
N PRO A 96 8.89 5.13 -4.00
CA PRO A 96 10.19 5.79 -3.94
C PRO A 96 11.23 5.11 -4.85
N ASN A 97 12.35 5.81 -5.07
CA ASN A 97 13.46 5.30 -5.90
C ASN A 97 14.23 4.12 -5.27
N SER A 98 13.93 3.74 -4.04
CA SER A 98 14.49 2.53 -3.41
C SER A 98 13.84 1.24 -3.93
N VAL A 99 12.62 1.32 -4.48
CA VAL A 99 11.88 0.14 -4.95
C VAL A 99 12.46 -0.36 -6.26
N THR A 100 12.83 -1.64 -6.29
CA THR A 100 13.36 -2.35 -7.45
C THR A 100 12.38 -3.37 -8.01
N THR A 101 11.45 -3.86 -7.18
CA THR A 101 10.52 -4.92 -7.54
C THR A 101 9.09 -4.60 -7.08
N ILE A 102 8.14 -4.78 -7.98
CA ILE A 102 6.71 -4.78 -7.69
C ILE A 102 6.20 -6.20 -7.96
N GLY A 103 5.61 -6.82 -6.94
CA GLY A 103 5.18 -8.22 -6.96
C GLY A 103 3.95 -8.46 -7.84
N GLU A 104 3.67 -9.75 -8.08
CA GLU A 104 2.51 -10.21 -8.83
C GLU A 104 1.21 -9.69 -8.22
N GLY A 105 0.31 -9.14 -9.04
CA GLY A 105 -1.00 -8.65 -8.61
C GLY A 105 -0.95 -7.58 -7.51
N ALA A 106 0.19 -6.89 -7.30
CA ALA A 106 0.38 -5.99 -6.16
C ALA A 106 -0.69 -4.90 -6.06
N PHE A 107 -1.15 -4.36 -7.18
CA PHE A 107 -2.22 -3.36 -7.30
C PHE A 107 -3.38 -3.83 -8.20
N GLU A 108 -3.50 -5.12 -8.41
CA GLU A 108 -4.60 -5.69 -9.20
C GLU A 108 -5.95 -5.27 -8.63
N GLY A 109 -6.86 -4.80 -9.48
CA GLY A 109 -8.20 -4.37 -9.06
C GLY A 109 -8.26 -3.02 -8.33
N CYS A 110 -7.19 -2.22 -8.37
CA CYS A 110 -7.20 -0.84 -7.86
C CYS A 110 -7.95 0.07 -8.83
N SER A 111 -9.27 -0.11 -8.92
CA SER A 111 -10.10 0.49 -9.97
C SER A 111 -10.26 2.02 -9.88
N ALA A 112 -9.91 2.66 -8.78
CA ALA A 112 -9.88 4.12 -8.67
C ALA A 112 -8.50 4.72 -8.98
N LEU A 113 -7.47 3.88 -9.15
CA LEU A 113 -6.11 4.32 -9.43
C LEU A 113 -5.97 4.69 -10.92
N THR A 114 -5.97 5.98 -11.20
CA THR A 114 -5.94 6.51 -12.57
C THR A 114 -4.54 6.76 -13.11
N SER A 115 -3.57 6.89 -12.22
CA SER A 115 -2.17 7.10 -12.59
C SER A 115 -1.24 6.60 -11.50
N VAL A 116 -0.09 6.10 -11.90
CA VAL A 116 1.03 5.76 -11.01
C VAL A 116 2.34 6.14 -11.68
N THR A 117 3.23 6.78 -10.92
CA THR A 117 4.59 7.01 -11.38
C THR A 117 5.47 5.87 -10.88
N ILE A 118 5.98 5.08 -11.82
CA ILE A 118 6.91 3.99 -11.52
C ILE A 118 8.33 4.53 -11.66
N PRO A 119 9.14 4.55 -10.59
CA PRO A 119 10.49 5.10 -10.66
C PRO A 119 11.41 4.23 -11.53
N ASN A 120 12.48 4.85 -12.05
CA ASN A 120 13.44 4.15 -12.91
C ASN A 120 14.19 3.02 -12.19
N SER A 121 14.22 3.02 -10.87
CA SER A 121 14.79 1.96 -10.03
C SER A 121 14.07 0.62 -10.19
N VAL A 122 12.79 0.63 -10.56
CA VAL A 122 12.01 -0.61 -10.71
C VAL A 122 12.48 -1.37 -11.95
N THR A 123 13.04 -2.56 -11.73
CA THR A 123 13.54 -3.46 -12.76
C THR A 123 12.61 -4.64 -13.03
N THR A 124 11.76 -4.96 -12.05
CA THR A 124 10.85 -6.10 -12.14
C THR A 124 9.43 -5.70 -11.76
N ILE A 125 8.46 -6.01 -12.62
CA ILE A 125 7.03 -5.88 -12.34
C ILE A 125 6.40 -7.25 -12.57
N GLY A 126 5.77 -7.79 -11.53
CA GLY A 126 5.11 -9.09 -11.57
C GLY A 126 3.89 -9.11 -12.48
N GLU A 127 3.47 -10.32 -12.87
CA GLU A 127 2.28 -10.51 -13.70
C GLU A 127 1.06 -9.89 -13.04
N GLY A 128 0.23 -9.20 -13.83
CA GLY A 128 -1.02 -8.62 -13.36
C GLY A 128 -0.86 -7.52 -12.29
N ALA A 129 0.35 -6.99 -12.04
CA ALA A 129 0.59 -6.04 -10.95
C ALA A 129 -0.36 -4.84 -10.96
N PHE A 130 -0.83 -4.41 -12.12
CA PHE A 130 -1.78 -3.31 -12.32
C PHE A 130 -3.01 -3.72 -13.13
N TYR A 131 -3.33 -5.01 -13.17
CA TYR A 131 -4.51 -5.48 -13.88
C TYR A 131 -5.78 -4.89 -13.27
N ASN A 132 -6.77 -4.51 -14.12
CA ASN A 132 -8.00 -3.84 -13.70
C ASN A 132 -7.82 -2.51 -12.93
N CYS A 133 -6.70 -1.80 -13.13
CA CYS A 133 -6.60 -0.38 -12.80
C CYS A 133 -7.15 0.46 -13.96
N ILE A 134 -7.79 1.62 -13.68
CA ILE A 134 -8.19 2.54 -14.74
C ILE A 134 -6.94 3.31 -15.21
N TYR A 135 -6.32 2.82 -16.27
CA TYR A 135 -5.20 3.51 -16.92
C TYR A 135 -5.71 4.54 -17.94
N ASN A 136 -5.54 5.80 -17.64
CA ASN A 136 -5.36 6.79 -18.69
C ASN A 136 -3.85 6.80 -19.03
N HIS A 137 -3.51 6.48 -20.28
CA HIS A 137 -2.16 6.36 -20.84
C HIS A 137 -1.25 7.58 -20.57
N ARG A 138 -0.79 7.76 -19.35
CA ARG A 138 0.32 8.66 -19.03
C ARG A 138 1.34 7.98 -18.11
N THR A 139 1.85 6.85 -18.57
CA THR A 139 3.13 6.38 -18.06
C THR A 139 4.20 7.23 -18.71
N THR A 140 4.71 8.23 -18.01
CA THR A 140 5.95 8.88 -18.38
C THR A 140 7.11 7.93 -18.08
N LYS A 141 7.27 6.90 -18.90
CA LYS A 141 8.55 6.23 -19.11
C LYS A 141 8.96 6.40 -20.55
N THR A 142 9.87 7.31 -20.78
CA THR A 142 10.81 7.23 -21.88
C THR A 142 11.67 6.00 -21.66
N ASN A 143 11.53 5.02 -22.57
CA ASN A 143 12.22 3.75 -22.71
C ASN A 143 11.51 2.52 -22.15
N GLN A 144 10.70 2.01 -23.02
CA GLN A 144 9.97 0.76 -22.94
C GLN A 144 10.93 -0.44 -22.80
N LYS A 145 10.93 -1.11 -21.66
CA LYS A 145 11.55 -2.41 -21.47
C LYS A 145 10.60 -3.43 -20.82
N TYR A 146 9.31 -3.18 -20.89
CA TYR A 146 8.32 -4.14 -20.37
C TYR A 146 7.38 -4.56 -21.49
N PRO A 147 7.14 -5.88 -21.63
CA PRO A 147 6.13 -6.34 -22.57
C PRO A 147 4.79 -5.70 -22.22
N SER A 148 4.05 -5.35 -23.28
CA SER A 148 2.69 -4.83 -23.19
C SER A 148 1.90 -5.57 -22.11
N VAL A 149 1.47 -4.85 -21.07
CA VAL A 149 0.50 -5.37 -20.12
C VAL A 149 -0.78 -5.58 -20.94
N ASN A 150 -1.08 -6.83 -21.29
CA ASN A 150 -2.34 -7.17 -21.93
C ASN A 150 -3.47 -6.77 -20.96
N LEU A 151 -4.29 -5.84 -21.43
CA LEU A 151 -5.54 -5.43 -20.84
C LEU A 151 -6.56 -6.56 -20.84
#